data_7f8b26413c68996df8c0230bf6f09896
#
_entry.id   7f8b26413c68996df8c0230bf6f09896
#
_cell.length_a   1.000
_cell.length_b   1.000
_cell.length_c   1.000
_cell.angle_alpha   90.00
_cell.angle_beta   90.00
_cell.angle_gamma   90.00
#
_symmetry.space_group_name_H-M   'P 1'
#
loop_
_entity.id
_entity.type
_entity.pdbx_description
1 polymer ?
#
loop_
_entity_poly.entity_id
_entity_poly.type
_entity_poly.pdbx_seq_one_letter_code
_entity_poly.pdbx_strand_id
1 'polypeptide(L)'
;MLKLTTPDYISRLEPYKPGKPLEELEREYGITDSIKLASNENPLGPSPKALQAIRKSLGNLHRYPDGSGFRLKRKISEKFGVDAGQVVLGNGSDEIIGMLTRAFLQPGDEVILPAPTFLMYTILVRSAGALPVVVPLKALSPDLDGMKARITAKTRMIFICNPNNPTGAVVSAAEFRVFLESLPHTVIVVLDEAYIEFVRAAEAVSGIEYLKTGRNLVVLRTFSKAYGLAGLRIGFGVMPAEVADLLNRVRQPFNVNSLAQAGALAALDDTVFFNKTLKTIHDGLDYLYRGLDEMGVEYFPSQANFFLINVRQNADAVFRALLRLGV
;
A
#
# COMPACT_ATOMS: atom_id res chain seq x y z
N MET A 1 0.25 -40.04 4.52
CA MET A 1 0.51 -38.63 4.17
C MET A 1 0.19 -38.42 2.69
N LEU A 2 -0.67 -37.45 2.37
CA LEU A 2 -0.90 -37.04 0.99
C LEU A 2 0.43 -36.47 0.43
N LYS A 3 0.93 -37.04 -0.68
CA LYS A 3 2.07 -36.47 -1.41
C LYS A 3 1.51 -35.38 -2.32
N LEU A 4 1.56 -34.09 -1.83
CA LEU A 4 1.21 -32.94 -2.65
C LEU A 4 2.43 -32.54 -3.48
N THR A 5 2.19 -32.32 -4.77
CA THR A 5 3.19 -31.75 -5.67
C THR A 5 2.92 -30.24 -5.79
N THR A 6 3.88 -29.42 -5.39
CA THR A 6 3.82 -27.98 -5.55
C THR A 6 5.18 -27.47 -6.06
N PRO A 7 5.23 -26.37 -6.82
CA PRO A 7 6.50 -25.76 -7.21
C PRO A 7 7.35 -25.38 -5.98
N ASP A 8 8.64 -25.60 -6.07
CA ASP A 8 9.59 -25.31 -4.98
C ASP A 8 9.51 -23.86 -4.47
N TYR A 9 9.29 -22.91 -5.39
CA TYR A 9 9.17 -21.51 -5.02
C TYR A 9 7.92 -21.21 -4.18
N ILE A 10 6.89 -22.06 -4.24
CA ILE A 10 5.70 -21.96 -3.36
C ILE A 10 5.99 -22.60 -2.00
N SER A 11 6.60 -23.81 -1.99
CA SER A 11 6.85 -24.55 -0.74
C SER A 11 7.82 -23.82 0.21
N ARG A 12 8.67 -22.93 -0.33
CA ARG A 12 9.65 -22.13 0.43
C ARG A 12 9.13 -20.76 0.86
N LEU A 13 7.88 -20.38 0.53
CA LEU A 13 7.31 -19.11 0.96
C LEU A 13 7.01 -19.12 2.46
N GLU A 14 7.45 -18.08 3.14
CA GLU A 14 6.98 -17.78 4.49
C GLU A 14 5.70 -16.95 4.41
N PRO A 15 4.64 -17.36 5.12
CA PRO A 15 3.40 -16.58 5.18
C PRO A 15 3.64 -15.19 5.78
N TYR A 16 2.91 -14.21 5.29
CA TYR A 16 2.88 -12.88 5.91
C TYR A 16 2.39 -12.98 7.35
N LYS A 17 3.15 -12.38 8.28
CA LYS A 17 2.76 -12.30 9.70
C LYS A 17 2.09 -10.95 9.94
N PRO A 18 0.77 -10.89 10.12
CA PRO A 18 0.07 -9.64 10.42
C PRO A 18 0.44 -9.13 11.81
N GLY A 19 0.22 -7.84 12.04
CA GLY A 19 0.27 -7.28 13.38
C GLY A 19 -0.73 -7.96 14.30
N LYS A 20 -0.45 -8.01 15.61
CA LYS A 20 -1.26 -8.71 16.61
C LYS A 20 -2.67 -8.09 16.70
N PRO A 21 -3.76 -8.89 16.57
CA PRO A 21 -5.11 -8.40 16.79
C PRO A 21 -5.36 -7.98 18.24
N LEU A 22 -6.26 -7.02 18.46
CA LEU A 22 -6.61 -6.55 19.83
C LEU A 22 -7.18 -7.69 20.68
N GLU A 23 -8.04 -8.51 20.09
CA GLU A 23 -8.67 -9.66 20.78
C GLU A 23 -7.64 -10.73 21.20
N GLU A 24 -6.52 -10.82 20.47
CA GLU A 24 -5.42 -11.71 20.85
C GLU A 24 -4.63 -11.14 22.01
N LEU A 25 -4.39 -9.83 22.04
CA LEU A 25 -3.74 -9.14 23.13
C LEU A 25 -4.57 -9.24 24.43
N GLU A 26 -5.88 -9.01 24.33
CA GLU A 26 -6.82 -9.19 25.44
C GLU A 26 -6.78 -10.61 25.99
N ARG A 27 -6.81 -11.61 25.12
CA ARG A 27 -6.78 -13.05 25.51
C ARG A 27 -5.46 -13.44 26.19
N GLU A 28 -4.32 -12.91 25.73
CA GLU A 28 -3.01 -13.33 26.24
C GLU A 28 -2.56 -12.55 27.48
N TYR A 29 -2.90 -11.25 27.55
CA TYR A 29 -2.41 -10.34 28.61
C TYR A 29 -3.52 -9.80 29.51
N GLY A 30 -4.80 -10.08 29.22
CA GLY A 30 -5.93 -9.55 29.99
C GLY A 30 -6.15 -8.04 29.85
N ILE A 31 -5.61 -7.41 28.82
CA ILE A 31 -5.64 -5.95 28.61
C ILE A 31 -6.82 -5.62 27.67
N THR A 32 -7.81 -4.90 28.17
CA THR A 32 -9.02 -4.51 27.40
C THR A 32 -8.96 -3.10 26.83
N ASP A 33 -8.09 -2.24 27.36
CA ASP A 33 -7.96 -0.82 26.95
C ASP A 33 -6.58 -0.59 26.31
N SER A 34 -6.34 -1.25 25.19
CA SER A 34 -5.08 -1.19 24.48
C SER A 34 -5.07 -0.13 23.38
N ILE A 35 -3.92 0.50 23.17
CA ILE A 35 -3.67 1.49 22.12
C ILE A 35 -3.00 0.78 20.95
N LYS A 36 -3.77 0.46 19.90
CA LYS A 36 -3.22 -0.19 18.71
C LYS A 36 -2.49 0.80 17.82
N LEU A 37 -1.16 0.69 17.78
CA LEU A 37 -0.29 1.46 16.87
C LEU A 37 0.17 0.61 15.65
N ALA A 38 -0.13 -0.69 15.64
CA ALA A 38 0.19 -1.58 14.54
C ALA A 38 -0.77 -1.43 13.35
N SER A 39 -0.31 -1.89 12.15
CA SER A 39 -1.07 -1.92 10.89
C SER A 39 -1.38 -0.57 10.26
N ASN A 40 -0.88 0.54 10.83
CA ASN A 40 -1.02 1.90 10.27
C ASN A 40 -2.49 2.23 9.95
N GLU A 41 -3.40 1.88 10.87
CA GLU A 41 -4.83 2.14 10.74
C GLU A 41 -5.17 3.60 11.05
N ASN A 42 -6.36 4.06 10.62
CA ASN A 42 -6.82 5.40 10.94
C ASN A 42 -7.39 5.44 12.37
N PRO A 43 -6.82 6.23 13.30
CA PRO A 43 -7.29 6.28 14.68
C PRO A 43 -8.69 6.88 14.84
N LEU A 44 -9.18 7.63 13.86
CA LEU A 44 -10.53 8.20 13.85
C LEU A 44 -11.61 7.21 13.38
N GLY A 45 -11.20 6.00 12.95
CA GLY A 45 -12.11 5.04 12.34
C GLY A 45 -12.53 5.42 10.92
N PRO A 46 -13.66 4.92 10.41
CA PRO A 46 -14.15 5.18 9.07
C PRO A 46 -14.92 6.50 8.95
N SER A 47 -14.93 7.07 7.74
CA SER A 47 -15.75 8.25 7.42
C SER A 47 -17.22 8.05 7.79
N PRO A 48 -17.88 9.03 8.45
CA PRO A 48 -19.31 8.98 8.74
C PRO A 48 -20.19 8.83 7.49
N LYS A 49 -19.84 9.48 6.37
CA LYS A 49 -20.55 9.30 5.09
C LYS A 49 -20.39 7.89 4.55
N ALA A 50 -19.20 7.29 4.68
CA ALA A 50 -18.97 5.91 4.30
C ALA A 50 -19.83 4.95 5.12
N LEU A 51 -19.87 5.10 6.46
CA LEU A 51 -20.72 4.30 7.33
C LEU A 51 -22.20 4.39 6.97
N GLN A 52 -22.69 5.61 6.66
CA GLN A 52 -24.07 5.80 6.22
C GLN A 52 -24.37 5.06 4.91
N ALA A 53 -23.45 5.16 3.92
CA ALA A 53 -23.61 4.48 2.63
C ALA A 53 -23.60 2.95 2.80
N ILE A 54 -22.71 2.42 3.63
CA ILE A 54 -22.63 1.00 3.96
C ILE A 54 -23.96 0.52 4.59
N ARG A 55 -24.47 1.21 5.62
CA ARG A 55 -25.74 0.86 6.27
C ARG A 55 -26.89 0.79 5.28
N LYS A 56 -26.98 1.74 4.34
CA LYS A 56 -27.99 1.74 3.27
C LYS A 56 -27.88 0.56 2.32
N SER A 57 -26.67 0.00 2.18
CA SER A 57 -26.40 -1.10 1.24
C SER A 57 -26.60 -2.49 1.85
N LEU A 58 -26.76 -2.62 3.17
CA LEU A 58 -26.86 -3.92 3.87
C LEU A 58 -28.04 -4.78 3.39
N GLY A 59 -29.17 -4.16 3.04
CA GLY A 59 -30.35 -4.88 2.55
C GLY A 59 -30.16 -5.58 1.20
N ASN A 60 -29.07 -5.28 0.48
CA ASN A 60 -28.79 -5.84 -0.86
C ASN A 60 -27.68 -6.91 -0.87
N LEU A 61 -27.22 -7.41 0.28
CA LEU A 61 -26.11 -8.36 0.39
C LEU A 61 -26.36 -9.70 -0.31
N HIS A 62 -27.59 -10.04 -0.60
CA HIS A 62 -27.97 -11.23 -1.35
C HIS A 62 -27.67 -11.16 -2.86
N ARG A 63 -27.17 -10.01 -3.34
CA ARG A 63 -26.82 -9.77 -4.74
C ARG A 63 -25.33 -9.58 -4.90
N TYR A 64 -24.80 -10.05 -6.03
CA TYR A 64 -23.42 -9.77 -6.41
C TYR A 64 -23.19 -8.25 -6.59
N PRO A 65 -21.98 -7.75 -6.28
CA PRO A 65 -21.64 -6.36 -6.54
C PRO A 65 -21.56 -6.05 -8.05
N ASP A 66 -21.53 -4.75 -8.39
CA ASP A 66 -21.15 -4.34 -9.74
C ASP A 66 -19.70 -4.78 -10.03
N GLY A 67 -19.56 -5.79 -10.88
CA GLY A 67 -18.25 -6.33 -11.25
C GLY A 67 -17.38 -5.35 -12.04
N SER A 68 -17.98 -4.34 -12.69
CA SER A 68 -17.25 -3.27 -13.37
C SER A 68 -16.78 -2.18 -12.43
N GLY A 69 -17.46 -2.00 -11.29
CA GLY A 69 -17.24 -0.90 -10.35
C GLY A 69 -17.49 0.48 -10.97
N PHE A 70 -18.42 0.57 -11.92
CA PHE A 70 -18.63 1.74 -12.79
C PHE A 70 -18.69 3.06 -12.04
N ARG A 71 -19.53 3.13 -10.99
CA ARG A 71 -19.74 4.39 -10.24
C ARG A 71 -18.47 4.84 -9.52
N LEU A 72 -17.74 3.90 -8.90
CA LEU A 72 -16.51 4.20 -8.18
C LEU A 72 -15.38 4.56 -9.14
N LYS A 73 -15.21 3.83 -10.24
CA LYS A 73 -14.22 4.16 -11.28
C LYS A 73 -14.43 5.55 -11.86
N ARG A 74 -15.70 5.90 -12.18
CA ARG A 74 -16.04 7.23 -12.66
C ARG A 74 -15.68 8.31 -11.65
N LYS A 75 -15.98 8.10 -10.36
CA LYS A 75 -15.65 9.04 -9.30
C LYS A 75 -14.13 9.22 -9.12
N ILE A 76 -13.37 8.13 -9.22
CA ILE A 76 -11.90 8.17 -9.20
C ILE A 76 -11.38 8.94 -10.42
N SER A 77 -11.90 8.63 -11.61
CA SER A 77 -11.58 9.31 -12.87
C SER A 77 -11.79 10.82 -12.77
N GLU A 78 -12.96 11.26 -12.29
CA GLU A 78 -13.29 12.67 -12.08
C GLU A 78 -12.36 13.34 -11.05
N LYS A 79 -12.06 12.67 -9.93
CA LYS A 79 -11.22 13.22 -8.86
C LYS A 79 -9.76 13.41 -9.26
N PHE A 80 -9.21 12.49 -10.04
CA PHE A 80 -7.78 12.47 -10.38
C PHE A 80 -7.48 12.89 -11.83
N GLY A 81 -8.49 13.23 -12.63
CA GLY A 81 -8.30 13.68 -14.01
C GLY A 81 -7.72 12.61 -14.94
N VAL A 82 -8.10 11.34 -14.72
CA VAL A 82 -7.65 10.17 -15.50
C VAL A 82 -8.83 9.52 -16.22
N ASP A 83 -8.58 8.69 -17.24
CA ASP A 83 -9.65 7.95 -17.90
C ASP A 83 -10.14 6.79 -17.01
N ALA A 84 -11.45 6.55 -16.98
CA ALA A 84 -12.03 5.44 -16.21
C ALA A 84 -11.53 4.05 -16.69
N GLY A 85 -11.14 3.93 -17.96
CA GLY A 85 -10.48 2.74 -18.52
C GLY A 85 -9.09 2.47 -17.95
N GLN A 86 -8.43 3.49 -17.41
CA GLN A 86 -7.13 3.38 -16.75
C GLN A 86 -7.25 2.91 -15.28
N VAL A 87 -8.46 2.87 -14.72
CA VAL A 87 -8.68 2.53 -13.30
C VAL A 87 -9.01 1.05 -13.14
N VAL A 88 -8.25 0.38 -12.27
CA VAL A 88 -8.53 -1.00 -11.83
C VAL A 88 -8.81 -1.00 -10.34
N LEU A 89 -9.95 -1.59 -9.95
CA LEU A 89 -10.32 -1.77 -8.54
C LEU A 89 -9.79 -3.11 -8.02
N GLY A 90 -9.33 -3.13 -6.77
CA GLY A 90 -8.86 -4.33 -6.10
C GLY A 90 -9.40 -4.49 -4.69
N ASN A 91 -9.42 -5.72 -4.21
CA ASN A 91 -9.68 -6.07 -2.80
C ASN A 91 -8.48 -5.67 -1.93
N GLY A 92 -8.29 -4.34 -1.77
CA GLY A 92 -7.04 -3.69 -1.39
C GLY A 92 -6.11 -3.49 -2.59
N SER A 93 -5.09 -2.64 -2.44
CA SER A 93 -4.01 -2.50 -3.44
C SER A 93 -3.22 -3.81 -3.59
N ASP A 94 -3.16 -4.64 -2.55
CA ASP A 94 -2.49 -5.94 -2.56
C ASP A 94 -3.00 -6.87 -3.66
N GLU A 95 -4.31 -6.90 -3.91
CA GLU A 95 -4.86 -7.71 -5.00
C GLU A 95 -4.37 -7.23 -6.37
N ILE A 96 -4.20 -5.92 -6.54
CA ILE A 96 -3.69 -5.36 -7.80
C ILE A 96 -2.23 -5.75 -8.00
N ILE A 97 -1.41 -5.76 -6.94
CA ILE A 97 -0.04 -6.30 -6.98
C ILE A 97 -0.07 -7.77 -7.40
N GLY A 98 -0.97 -8.57 -6.81
CA GLY A 98 -1.15 -9.97 -7.19
C GLY A 98 -1.62 -10.15 -8.64
N MET A 99 -2.48 -9.25 -9.15
CA MET A 99 -2.87 -9.26 -10.57
C MET A 99 -1.68 -8.92 -11.48
N LEU A 100 -0.87 -7.92 -11.11
CA LEU A 100 0.33 -7.52 -11.85
C LEU A 100 1.34 -8.68 -11.93
N THR A 101 1.64 -9.33 -10.81
CA THR A 101 2.57 -10.46 -10.81
C THR A 101 2.04 -11.63 -11.64
N ARG A 102 0.74 -11.90 -11.59
CA ARG A 102 0.10 -12.98 -12.36
C ARG A 102 0.04 -12.69 -13.86
N ALA A 103 -0.15 -11.43 -14.25
CA ALA A 103 -0.28 -11.04 -15.65
C ALA A 103 1.06 -10.89 -16.37
N PHE A 104 2.12 -10.47 -15.68
CA PHE A 104 3.36 -10.00 -16.30
C PHE A 104 4.62 -10.76 -15.90
N LEU A 105 4.55 -11.67 -14.92
CA LEU A 105 5.72 -12.43 -14.47
C LEU A 105 5.60 -13.91 -14.79
N GLN A 106 6.73 -14.50 -15.12
CA GLN A 106 6.92 -15.94 -15.27
C GLN A 106 8.17 -16.38 -14.48
N PRO A 107 8.32 -17.69 -14.22
CA PRO A 107 9.51 -18.20 -13.55
C PRO A 107 10.80 -17.76 -14.22
N GLY A 108 11.72 -17.19 -13.42
CA GLY A 108 13.02 -16.70 -13.87
C GLY A 108 13.04 -15.22 -14.29
N ASP A 109 11.91 -14.53 -14.38
CA ASP A 109 11.88 -13.07 -14.52
C ASP A 109 12.40 -12.38 -13.26
N GLU A 110 12.95 -11.18 -13.41
CA GLU A 110 13.51 -10.39 -12.33
C GLU A 110 12.61 -9.20 -12.00
N VAL A 111 12.44 -8.95 -10.70
CA VAL A 111 11.70 -7.79 -10.17
C VAL A 111 12.60 -7.05 -9.20
N ILE A 112 12.87 -5.78 -9.48
CA ILE A 112 13.69 -4.93 -8.62
C ILE A 112 12.82 -4.30 -7.54
N LEU A 113 13.28 -4.35 -6.29
CA LEU A 113 12.61 -3.73 -5.15
C LEU A 113 13.62 -3.22 -4.11
N PRO A 114 13.32 -2.11 -3.43
CA PRO A 114 14.17 -1.63 -2.36
C PRO A 114 14.00 -2.51 -1.11
N ALA A 115 14.98 -2.50 -0.19
CA ALA A 115 14.83 -3.16 1.10
C ALA A 115 15.52 -2.38 2.22
N PRO A 116 14.85 -2.25 3.37
CA PRO A 116 13.51 -2.77 3.69
C PRO A 116 12.39 -2.00 2.98
N THR A 117 11.34 -2.74 2.58
CA THR A 117 10.09 -2.19 2.02
C THR A 117 8.91 -3.10 2.37
N PHE A 118 7.72 -2.85 1.81
CA PHE A 118 6.53 -3.65 2.08
C PHE A 118 6.72 -5.11 1.66
N LEU A 119 6.61 -6.02 2.62
CA LEU A 119 6.99 -7.43 2.47
C LEU A 119 6.18 -8.16 1.39
N MET A 120 4.93 -7.74 1.14
CA MET A 120 4.08 -8.41 0.16
C MET A 120 4.64 -8.36 -1.27
N TYR A 121 5.46 -7.37 -1.63
CA TYR A 121 6.12 -7.37 -2.94
C TYR A 121 6.98 -8.63 -3.12
N THR A 122 7.85 -8.89 -2.15
CA THR A 122 8.73 -10.07 -2.19
C THR A 122 7.93 -11.38 -2.22
N ILE A 123 6.88 -11.49 -1.40
CA ILE A 123 6.03 -12.68 -1.33
C ILE A 123 5.33 -12.93 -2.67
N LEU A 124 4.69 -11.89 -3.25
CA LEU A 124 3.94 -12.02 -4.49
C LEU A 124 4.85 -12.26 -5.70
N VAL A 125 6.02 -11.62 -5.76
CA VAL A 125 7.03 -11.87 -6.79
C VAL A 125 7.49 -13.32 -6.74
N ARG A 126 7.87 -13.82 -5.57
CA ARG A 126 8.28 -15.22 -5.41
C ARG A 126 7.14 -16.20 -5.71
N SER A 127 5.90 -15.87 -5.36
CA SER A 127 4.75 -16.73 -5.65
C SER A 127 4.47 -16.91 -7.16
N ALA A 128 4.95 -15.98 -7.99
CA ALA A 128 4.94 -16.10 -9.44
C ALA A 128 6.16 -16.88 -10.02
N GLY A 129 7.08 -17.35 -9.15
CA GLY A 129 8.34 -17.96 -9.56
C GLY A 129 9.41 -16.97 -10.03
N ALA A 130 9.15 -15.69 -9.94
CA ALA A 130 10.08 -14.63 -10.29
C ALA A 130 11.10 -14.35 -9.18
N LEU A 131 12.20 -13.70 -9.52
CA LEU A 131 13.33 -13.45 -8.64
C LEU A 131 13.31 -12.00 -8.14
N PRO A 132 13.18 -11.76 -6.83
CA PRO A 132 13.35 -10.42 -6.28
C PRO A 132 14.84 -10.01 -6.32
N VAL A 133 15.14 -8.92 -7.01
CA VAL A 133 16.45 -8.27 -7.04
C VAL A 133 16.41 -7.11 -6.05
N VAL A 134 17.01 -7.33 -4.90
CA VAL A 134 16.94 -6.41 -3.76
C VAL A 134 18.02 -5.34 -3.85
N VAL A 135 17.62 -4.07 -3.68
CA VAL A 135 18.53 -2.92 -3.61
C VAL A 135 18.41 -2.27 -2.22
N PRO A 136 19.52 -2.14 -1.47
CA PRO A 136 19.46 -1.46 -0.18
C PRO A 136 18.98 -0.01 -0.30
N LEU A 137 18.30 0.46 0.74
CA LEU A 137 17.91 1.88 0.83
C LEU A 137 19.17 2.76 0.98
N LYS A 138 19.09 3.99 0.46
CA LYS A 138 20.09 5.04 0.67
C LYS A 138 19.45 6.13 1.52
N ALA A 139 20.02 6.43 2.68
CA ALA A 139 19.43 7.38 3.64
C ALA A 139 17.93 7.14 3.91
N LEU A 140 17.53 5.87 4.11
CA LEU A 140 16.16 5.39 4.34
C LEU A 140 15.20 5.54 3.14
N SER A 141 15.64 6.10 2.02
CA SER A 141 14.84 6.25 0.79
C SER A 141 15.23 5.18 -0.26
N PRO A 142 14.34 4.81 -1.18
CA PRO A 142 14.69 3.98 -2.33
C PRO A 142 15.85 4.58 -3.13
N ASP A 143 16.90 3.79 -3.36
CA ASP A 143 18.05 4.19 -4.18
C ASP A 143 17.73 3.96 -5.67
N LEU A 144 17.18 4.98 -6.33
CA LEU A 144 16.77 4.88 -7.72
C LEU A 144 17.93 4.60 -8.68
N ASP A 145 19.11 5.17 -8.43
CA ASP A 145 20.31 4.91 -9.23
C ASP A 145 20.79 3.46 -9.05
N GLY A 146 20.82 3.00 -7.81
CA GLY A 146 21.13 1.61 -7.48
C GLY A 146 20.14 0.63 -8.11
N MET A 147 18.84 0.97 -8.12
CA MET A 147 17.80 0.17 -8.77
C MET A 147 17.97 0.13 -10.29
N LYS A 148 18.27 1.28 -10.91
CA LYS A 148 18.56 1.37 -12.34
C LYS A 148 19.77 0.53 -12.74
N ALA A 149 20.84 0.54 -11.95
CA ALA A 149 22.06 -0.22 -12.20
C ALA A 149 21.85 -1.74 -12.14
N ARG A 150 20.74 -2.23 -11.57
CA ARG A 150 20.38 -3.66 -11.49
C ARG A 150 19.48 -4.15 -12.61
N ILE A 151 19.13 -3.30 -13.57
CA ILE A 151 18.27 -3.68 -14.70
C ILE A 151 19.04 -4.61 -15.64
N THR A 152 18.42 -5.73 -15.98
CA THR A 152 18.90 -6.72 -16.94
C THR A 152 17.85 -6.98 -18.03
N ALA A 153 18.16 -7.81 -19.00
CA ALA A 153 17.20 -8.28 -20.02
C ALA A 153 16.03 -9.10 -19.42
N LYS A 154 16.18 -9.61 -18.18
CA LYS A 154 15.15 -10.36 -17.46
C LYS A 154 14.27 -9.48 -16.59
N THR A 155 14.61 -8.22 -16.38
CA THR A 155 13.85 -7.29 -15.54
C THR A 155 12.51 -6.99 -16.19
N ARG A 156 11.40 -7.26 -15.47
CA ARG A 156 10.02 -7.00 -15.93
C ARG A 156 9.34 -5.92 -15.14
N MET A 157 9.69 -5.78 -13.86
CA MET A 157 8.96 -4.89 -12.96
C MET A 157 9.91 -4.27 -11.93
N ILE A 158 9.57 -3.06 -11.48
CA ILE A 158 10.24 -2.35 -10.41
C ILE A 158 9.16 -1.86 -9.44
N PHE A 159 9.27 -2.18 -8.14
CA PHE A 159 8.40 -1.63 -7.10
C PHE A 159 9.07 -0.48 -6.38
N ILE A 160 8.33 0.60 -6.18
CA ILE A 160 8.72 1.76 -5.37
C ILE A 160 7.54 2.08 -4.45
N CYS A 161 7.72 1.93 -3.14
CA CYS A 161 6.74 2.35 -2.13
C CYS A 161 7.02 3.82 -1.77
N ASN A 162 6.06 4.71 -1.96
CA ASN A 162 6.25 6.14 -1.78
C ASN A 162 5.03 6.84 -1.17
N PRO A 163 5.06 7.21 0.11
CA PRO A 163 6.12 7.00 1.12
C PRO A 163 6.47 5.54 1.38
N ASN A 164 7.76 5.26 1.60
CA ASN A 164 8.21 3.89 1.83
C ASN A 164 7.76 3.34 3.19
N ASN A 165 7.27 2.15 3.22
CA ASN A 165 6.98 1.40 4.45
C ASN A 165 8.13 0.39 4.67
N PRO A 166 8.93 0.48 5.77
CA PRO A 166 8.58 1.10 7.05
C PRO A 166 9.25 2.46 7.34
N THR A 167 9.96 3.08 6.42
CA THR A 167 10.81 4.25 6.72
C THR A 167 10.06 5.59 6.72
N GLY A 168 8.94 5.67 5.98
CA GLY A 168 8.21 6.92 5.77
C GLY A 168 8.91 7.94 4.85
N ALA A 169 10.08 7.58 4.31
CA ALA A 169 10.81 8.43 3.38
C ALA A 169 10.11 8.50 2.00
N VAL A 170 10.31 9.59 1.29
CA VAL A 170 9.75 9.85 -0.03
C VAL A 170 10.84 10.03 -1.07
N VAL A 171 10.49 9.73 -2.31
CA VAL A 171 11.27 10.05 -3.51
C VAL A 171 10.79 11.39 -4.03
N SER A 172 11.71 12.26 -4.45
CA SER A 172 11.35 13.53 -5.05
C SER A 172 10.81 13.38 -6.48
N ALA A 173 9.95 14.30 -6.90
CA ALA A 173 9.43 14.36 -8.25
C ALA A 173 10.53 14.49 -9.32
N ALA A 174 11.60 15.24 -9.00
CA ALA A 174 12.73 15.43 -9.90
C ALA A 174 13.52 14.14 -10.11
N GLU A 175 13.89 13.43 -9.02
CA GLU A 175 14.61 12.15 -9.09
C GLU A 175 13.76 11.08 -9.80
N PHE A 176 12.48 10.99 -9.46
CA PHE A 176 11.58 10.01 -10.07
C PHE A 176 11.41 10.24 -11.57
N ARG A 177 11.31 11.49 -12.03
CA ARG A 177 11.22 11.81 -13.46
C ARG A 177 12.45 11.32 -14.21
N VAL A 178 13.65 11.68 -13.76
CA VAL A 178 14.92 11.26 -14.39
C VAL A 178 15.02 9.73 -14.41
N PHE A 179 14.66 9.09 -13.31
CA PHE A 179 14.63 7.64 -13.22
C PHE A 179 13.66 7.04 -14.25
N LEU A 180 12.37 7.44 -14.24
CA LEU A 180 11.33 6.91 -15.11
C LEU A 180 11.68 7.07 -16.60
N GLU A 181 12.19 8.24 -16.99
CA GLU A 181 12.59 8.54 -18.37
C GLU A 181 13.78 7.66 -18.84
N SER A 182 14.64 7.26 -17.91
CA SER A 182 15.84 6.47 -18.22
C SER A 182 15.59 4.97 -18.37
N LEU A 183 14.40 4.48 -18.02
CA LEU A 183 14.11 3.04 -18.01
C LEU A 183 13.76 2.49 -19.41
N PRO A 184 14.02 1.19 -19.68
CA PRO A 184 13.48 0.52 -20.86
C PRO A 184 11.95 0.55 -20.87
N HIS A 185 11.34 0.74 -22.03
CA HIS A 185 9.87 0.74 -22.20
C HIS A 185 9.21 -0.60 -21.87
N THR A 186 9.98 -1.68 -21.79
CA THR A 186 9.49 -3.02 -21.44
C THR A 186 9.32 -3.25 -19.94
N VAL A 187 9.86 -2.35 -19.12
CA VAL A 187 9.80 -2.47 -17.65
C VAL A 187 8.57 -1.75 -17.13
N ILE A 188 7.80 -2.42 -16.27
CA ILE A 188 6.67 -1.84 -15.55
C ILE A 188 7.19 -1.24 -14.24
N VAL A 189 6.92 0.05 -14.01
CA VAL A 189 7.16 0.70 -12.71
C VAL A 189 5.87 0.71 -11.92
N VAL A 190 5.89 0.15 -10.72
CA VAL A 190 4.78 0.17 -9.78
C VAL A 190 5.12 1.13 -8.65
N LEU A 191 4.49 2.30 -8.66
CA LEU A 191 4.59 3.30 -7.60
C LEU A 191 3.44 3.11 -6.62
N ASP A 192 3.74 2.54 -5.47
CA ASP A 192 2.75 2.29 -4.43
C ASP A 192 2.63 3.51 -3.51
N GLU A 193 1.54 4.21 -3.67
CA GLU A 193 1.20 5.44 -2.97
C GLU A 193 0.16 5.21 -1.86
N ALA A 194 0.25 4.10 -1.14
CA ALA A 194 -0.70 3.77 -0.07
C ALA A 194 -0.76 4.83 1.06
N TYR A 195 0.24 5.69 1.18
CA TYR A 195 0.36 6.71 2.24
C TYR A 195 0.46 8.14 1.70
N ILE A 196 0.29 8.35 0.41
CA ILE A 196 0.52 9.64 -0.27
C ILE A 196 -0.32 10.78 0.31
N GLU A 197 -1.53 10.48 0.81
CA GLU A 197 -2.42 11.47 1.39
C GLU A 197 -1.82 12.18 2.62
N PHE A 198 -0.88 11.55 3.32
CA PHE A 198 -0.23 12.10 4.52
C PHE A 198 0.99 12.97 4.22
N VAL A 199 1.48 12.98 2.99
CA VAL A 199 2.70 13.69 2.60
C VAL A 199 2.56 15.20 2.78
N ARG A 200 3.55 15.81 3.47
CA ARG A 200 3.69 17.26 3.64
C ARG A 200 4.81 17.86 2.77
N ALA A 201 5.73 17.02 2.33
CA ALA A 201 6.87 17.43 1.49
C ALA A 201 6.39 17.79 0.08
N ALA A 202 6.55 19.06 -0.30
CA ALA A 202 6.08 19.56 -1.60
C ALA A 202 6.84 18.96 -2.78
N GLU A 203 8.06 18.51 -2.55
CA GLU A 203 8.93 17.89 -3.57
C GLU A 203 8.61 16.41 -3.82
N ALA A 204 7.78 15.78 -2.99
CA ALA A 204 7.46 14.35 -3.14
C ALA A 204 6.71 14.07 -4.44
N VAL A 205 7.05 12.96 -5.10
CA VAL A 205 6.39 12.56 -6.34
C VAL A 205 4.94 12.14 -6.10
N SER A 206 4.03 12.57 -7.00
CA SER A 206 2.72 11.96 -7.21
C SER A 206 2.70 11.31 -8.60
N GLY A 207 2.60 9.99 -8.63
CA GLY A 207 2.73 9.20 -9.87
C GLY A 207 1.62 9.47 -10.88
N ILE A 208 0.44 9.90 -10.43
CA ILE A 208 -0.69 10.24 -11.31
C ILE A 208 -0.29 11.31 -12.33
N GLU A 209 0.58 12.25 -11.96
CA GLU A 209 1.07 13.31 -12.86
C GLU A 209 1.90 12.77 -14.01
N TYR A 210 2.49 11.57 -13.85
CA TYR A 210 3.39 10.94 -14.83
C TYR A 210 2.71 9.90 -15.72
N LEU A 211 1.43 9.61 -15.55
CA LEU A 211 0.70 8.62 -16.36
C LEU A 211 0.65 8.98 -17.86
N LYS A 212 0.76 10.27 -18.19
CA LYS A 212 0.76 10.74 -19.59
C LYS A 212 2.13 10.70 -20.26
N THR A 213 3.16 10.19 -19.61
CA THR A 213 4.52 10.14 -20.17
C THR A 213 4.73 9.02 -21.20
N GLY A 214 3.75 8.17 -21.42
CA GLY A 214 3.88 7.00 -22.31
C GLY A 214 4.75 5.88 -21.74
N ARG A 215 5.04 5.91 -20.44
CA ARG A 215 5.77 4.85 -19.72
C ARG A 215 4.80 3.85 -19.11
N ASN A 216 5.25 2.62 -18.90
CA ASN A 216 4.48 1.58 -18.21
C ASN A 216 4.48 1.84 -16.69
N LEU A 217 3.82 2.91 -16.28
CA LEU A 217 3.69 3.30 -14.88
C LEU A 217 2.33 2.84 -14.34
N VAL A 218 2.36 2.15 -13.21
CA VAL A 218 1.19 1.77 -12.41
C VAL A 218 1.27 2.50 -11.08
N VAL A 219 0.25 3.27 -10.75
CA VAL A 219 0.13 3.99 -9.48
C VAL A 219 -0.92 3.29 -8.63
N LEU A 220 -0.54 2.84 -7.44
CA LEU A 220 -1.45 2.16 -6.51
C LEU A 220 -1.90 3.11 -5.41
N ARG A 221 -3.17 3.05 -5.06
CA ARG A 221 -3.81 3.81 -3.97
C ARG A 221 -4.72 2.90 -3.14
N THR A 222 -4.97 3.26 -1.89
CA THR A 222 -5.81 2.48 -1.00
C THR A 222 -6.80 3.35 -0.22
N PHE A 223 -7.96 2.78 0.11
CA PHE A 223 -8.89 3.38 1.05
C PHE A 223 -8.64 2.93 2.50
N SER A 224 -7.65 2.06 2.72
CA SER A 224 -7.36 1.48 4.04
C SER A 224 -6.78 2.47 5.04
N LYS A 225 -6.08 3.53 4.57
CA LYS A 225 -5.30 4.43 5.42
C LYS A 225 -6.05 5.74 5.68
N ALA A 226 -5.86 6.78 4.90
CA ALA A 226 -6.47 8.09 5.13
C ALA A 226 -8.01 8.06 5.18
N TYR A 227 -8.64 7.18 4.42
CA TYR A 227 -10.10 7.06 4.37
C TYR A 227 -10.70 6.15 5.47
N GLY A 228 -9.86 5.45 6.26
CA GLY A 228 -10.32 4.63 7.39
C GLY A 228 -11.12 3.38 7.03
N LEU A 229 -10.93 2.80 5.83
CA LEU A 229 -11.72 1.67 5.33
C LEU A 229 -10.91 0.37 5.25
N ALA A 230 -9.92 0.18 6.12
CA ALA A 230 -9.03 -0.99 6.11
C ALA A 230 -9.79 -2.32 6.11
N GLY A 231 -10.83 -2.45 6.94
CA GLY A 231 -11.65 -3.66 7.06
C GLY A 231 -12.51 -3.99 5.83
N LEU A 232 -12.79 -3.01 4.96
CA LEU A 232 -13.56 -3.23 3.74
C LEU A 232 -12.75 -3.81 2.60
N ARG A 233 -11.42 -3.78 2.69
CA ARG A 233 -10.51 -4.29 1.67
C ARG A 233 -10.75 -3.66 0.30
N ILE A 234 -10.48 -2.37 0.15
CA ILE A 234 -10.62 -1.68 -1.12
C ILE A 234 -9.43 -0.77 -1.43
N GLY A 235 -8.96 -0.87 -2.67
CA GLY A 235 -7.93 -0.03 -3.25
C GLY A 235 -8.15 0.11 -4.76
N PHE A 236 -7.33 0.90 -5.39
CA PHE A 236 -7.34 1.07 -6.83
C PHE A 236 -5.94 1.29 -7.38
N GLY A 237 -5.77 0.96 -8.64
CA GLY A 237 -4.60 1.31 -9.43
C GLY A 237 -5.00 2.18 -10.60
N VAL A 238 -4.13 3.11 -10.98
CA VAL A 238 -4.25 3.89 -12.23
C VAL A 238 -3.03 3.56 -13.08
N MET A 239 -3.26 3.23 -14.34
CA MET A 239 -2.24 2.68 -15.23
C MET A 239 -2.59 2.91 -16.71
N PRO A 240 -1.69 2.65 -17.68
CA PRO A 240 -2.06 2.62 -19.09
C PRO A 240 -3.25 1.68 -19.36
N ALA A 241 -4.14 2.07 -20.25
CA ALA A 241 -5.37 1.32 -20.53
C ALA A 241 -5.10 -0.14 -20.96
N GLU A 242 -4.01 -0.38 -21.71
CA GLU A 242 -3.56 -1.70 -22.13
C GLU A 242 -3.16 -2.58 -20.94
N VAL A 243 -2.48 -2.02 -19.94
CA VAL A 243 -2.15 -2.70 -18.68
C VAL A 243 -3.43 -3.03 -17.91
N ALA A 244 -4.34 -2.06 -17.82
CA ALA A 244 -5.63 -2.24 -17.12
C ALA A 244 -6.47 -3.35 -17.79
N ASP A 245 -6.51 -3.44 -19.13
CA ASP A 245 -7.20 -4.51 -19.85
C ASP A 245 -6.63 -5.89 -19.49
N LEU A 246 -5.29 -6.03 -19.49
CA LEU A 246 -4.64 -7.29 -19.13
C LEU A 246 -4.91 -7.70 -17.68
N LEU A 247 -4.93 -6.74 -16.74
CA LEU A 247 -5.31 -7.03 -15.34
C LEU A 247 -6.77 -7.49 -15.23
N ASN A 248 -7.69 -6.89 -16.00
CA ASN A 248 -9.09 -7.29 -16.00
C ASN A 248 -9.30 -8.74 -16.49
N ARG A 249 -8.39 -9.29 -17.31
CA ARG A 249 -8.45 -10.70 -17.76
C ARG A 249 -8.09 -11.71 -16.68
N VAL A 250 -7.25 -11.32 -15.72
CA VAL A 250 -6.80 -12.19 -14.62
C VAL A 250 -7.50 -11.88 -13.28
N ARG A 251 -8.33 -10.83 -13.26
CA ARG A 251 -9.09 -10.40 -12.10
C ARG A 251 -10.18 -11.41 -11.75
N GLN A 252 -10.39 -11.67 -10.45
CA GLN A 252 -11.52 -12.48 -9.99
C GLN A 252 -12.85 -11.78 -10.31
N PRO A 253 -13.89 -12.52 -10.77
CA PRO A 253 -15.22 -11.94 -10.90
C PRO A 253 -15.71 -11.36 -9.57
N PHE A 254 -16.30 -10.16 -9.62
CA PHE A 254 -16.88 -9.50 -8.43
C PHE A 254 -15.90 -9.31 -7.26
N ASN A 255 -14.61 -9.11 -7.54
CA ASN A 255 -13.54 -9.08 -6.55
C ASN A 255 -13.73 -8.03 -5.45
N VAL A 256 -14.33 -6.88 -5.74
CA VAL A 256 -14.60 -5.82 -4.76
C VAL A 256 -16.06 -5.88 -4.32
N ASN A 257 -16.29 -6.12 -3.04
CA ASN A 257 -17.62 -6.27 -2.46
C ASN A 257 -18.44 -4.97 -2.51
N SER A 258 -19.77 -5.11 -2.47
CA SER A 258 -20.73 -3.99 -2.61
C SER A 258 -20.60 -2.94 -1.51
N LEU A 259 -20.33 -3.36 -0.27
CA LEU A 259 -20.15 -2.44 0.87
C LEU A 259 -18.89 -1.61 0.72
N ALA A 260 -17.81 -2.24 0.24
CA ALA A 260 -16.56 -1.56 -0.06
C ALA A 260 -16.73 -0.51 -1.15
N GLN A 261 -17.42 -0.84 -2.25
CA GLN A 261 -17.70 0.12 -3.32
C GLN A 261 -18.55 1.29 -2.82
N ALA A 262 -19.63 1.02 -2.06
CA ALA A 262 -20.50 2.06 -1.51
C ALA A 262 -19.75 2.95 -0.51
N GLY A 263 -18.98 2.35 0.40
CA GLY A 263 -18.18 3.06 1.40
C GLY A 263 -17.10 3.93 0.77
N ALA A 264 -16.33 3.39 -0.19
CA ALA A 264 -15.28 4.14 -0.88
C ALA A 264 -15.84 5.32 -1.69
N LEU A 265 -16.95 5.11 -2.42
CA LEU A 265 -17.61 6.17 -3.16
C LEU A 265 -18.02 7.34 -2.26
N ALA A 266 -18.60 7.05 -1.10
CA ALA A 266 -19.02 8.08 -0.14
C ALA A 266 -17.83 8.72 0.59
N ALA A 267 -16.76 7.96 0.88
CA ALA A 267 -15.55 8.48 1.52
C ALA A 267 -14.82 9.52 0.64
N LEU A 268 -14.84 9.35 -0.68
CA LEU A 268 -14.25 10.33 -1.62
C LEU A 268 -14.92 11.71 -1.55
N ASP A 269 -16.19 11.77 -1.12
CA ASP A 269 -16.96 13.00 -0.95
C ASP A 269 -16.92 13.56 0.48
N ASP A 270 -16.26 12.86 1.43
CA ASP A 270 -16.18 13.31 2.82
C ASP A 270 -14.89 14.09 3.10
N THR A 271 -14.78 15.26 2.48
CA THR A 271 -13.62 16.13 2.61
C THR A 271 -13.39 16.62 4.05
N VAL A 272 -14.47 16.79 4.83
CA VAL A 272 -14.37 17.21 6.23
C VAL A 272 -13.69 16.15 7.06
N PHE A 273 -14.12 14.90 6.95
CA PHE A 273 -13.49 13.79 7.64
C PHE A 273 -12.05 13.57 7.16
N PHE A 274 -11.82 13.63 5.86
CA PHE A 274 -10.50 13.49 5.26
C PHE A 274 -9.51 14.53 5.82
N ASN A 275 -9.88 15.81 5.83
CA ASN A 275 -9.04 16.88 6.37
C ASN A 275 -8.82 16.73 7.88
N LYS A 276 -9.84 16.30 8.63
CA LYS A 276 -9.70 15.98 10.05
C LYS A 276 -8.68 14.84 10.26
N THR A 277 -8.73 13.80 9.43
CA THR A 277 -7.76 12.70 9.48
C THR A 277 -6.34 13.20 9.28
N LEU A 278 -6.09 13.99 8.22
CA LEU A 278 -4.75 14.52 7.94
C LEU A 278 -4.24 15.36 9.12
N LYS A 279 -5.09 16.28 9.62
CA LYS A 279 -4.73 17.10 10.78
C LYS A 279 -4.40 16.25 12.00
N THR A 280 -5.21 15.24 12.33
CA THR A 280 -4.98 14.35 13.47
C THR A 280 -3.64 13.62 13.36
N ILE A 281 -3.32 13.10 12.17
CA ILE A 281 -2.04 12.39 11.95
C ILE A 281 -0.86 13.36 12.03
N HIS A 282 -0.94 14.52 11.40
CA HIS A 282 0.15 15.50 11.42
C HIS A 282 0.41 16.04 12.83
N ASP A 283 -0.65 16.45 13.54
CA ASP A 283 -0.53 16.91 14.94
C ASP A 283 0.01 15.79 15.85
N GLY A 284 -0.43 14.55 15.62
CA GLY A 284 0.02 13.38 16.37
C GLY A 284 1.51 13.07 16.14
N LEU A 285 1.99 13.13 14.90
CA LEU A 285 3.41 12.99 14.59
C LEU A 285 4.24 14.07 15.29
N ASP A 286 3.82 15.34 15.16
CA ASP A 286 4.52 16.47 15.77
C ASP A 286 4.52 16.40 17.31
N TYR A 287 3.44 15.86 17.91
CA TYR A 287 3.37 15.59 19.35
C TYR A 287 4.34 14.50 19.78
N LEU A 288 4.35 13.37 19.05
CA LEU A 288 5.22 12.23 19.36
C LEU A 288 6.70 12.59 19.17
N TYR A 289 7.05 13.34 18.14
CA TYR A 289 8.43 13.80 17.92
C TYR A 289 8.93 14.64 19.11
N ARG A 290 8.13 15.60 19.58
CA ARG A 290 8.49 16.39 20.77
C ARG A 290 8.71 15.51 22.01
N GLY A 291 7.81 14.55 22.26
CA GLY A 291 7.97 13.63 23.38
C GLY A 291 9.22 12.76 23.28
N LEU A 292 9.57 12.32 22.07
CA LEU A 292 10.80 11.54 21.83
C LEU A 292 12.07 12.39 22.02
N ASP A 293 12.05 13.67 21.59
CA ASP A 293 13.12 14.63 21.84
C ASP A 293 13.35 14.84 23.35
N GLU A 294 12.28 15.01 24.12
CA GLU A 294 12.34 15.15 25.59
C GLU A 294 12.91 13.90 26.26
N MET A 295 12.64 12.71 25.70
CA MET A 295 13.19 11.44 26.19
C MET A 295 14.59 11.11 25.67
N GLY A 296 15.14 11.90 24.74
CA GLY A 296 16.41 11.61 24.07
C GLY A 296 16.38 10.35 23.21
N VAL A 297 15.22 9.98 22.68
CA VAL A 297 15.03 8.83 21.79
C VAL A 297 15.15 9.27 20.34
N GLU A 298 16.09 8.68 19.62
CA GLU A 298 16.30 8.95 18.20
C GLU A 298 15.13 8.44 17.36
N TYR A 299 14.61 9.29 16.48
CA TYR A 299 13.55 8.94 15.51
C TYR A 299 13.89 9.45 14.13
N PHE A 300 13.18 8.93 13.13
CA PHE A 300 13.34 9.29 11.72
C PHE A 300 12.04 9.95 11.22
N PRO A 301 12.04 11.26 10.90
CA PRO A 301 10.86 11.95 10.42
C PRO A 301 10.24 11.27 9.20
N SER A 302 8.92 11.20 9.18
CA SER A 302 8.15 10.43 8.19
C SER A 302 7.16 11.29 7.43
N GLN A 303 6.87 10.91 6.20
CA GLN A 303 5.81 11.46 5.37
C GLN A 303 4.56 10.55 5.34
N ALA A 304 4.47 9.56 6.25
CA ALA A 304 3.35 8.64 6.39
C ALA A 304 2.66 8.81 7.76
N ASN A 305 1.73 7.92 8.11
CA ASN A 305 1.10 7.87 9.43
C ASN A 305 1.80 6.91 10.41
N PHE A 306 3.09 6.71 10.22
CA PHE A 306 3.99 5.92 11.07
C PHE A 306 5.41 6.50 10.91
N PHE A 307 6.32 6.14 11.82
CA PHE A 307 7.73 6.49 11.73
C PHE A 307 8.60 5.46 12.45
N LEU A 308 9.90 5.48 12.19
CA LEU A 308 10.87 4.62 12.85
C LEU A 308 11.48 5.33 14.05
N ILE A 309 11.76 4.56 15.11
CA ILE A 309 12.57 4.96 16.25
C ILE A 309 13.76 4.02 16.41
N ASN A 310 14.88 4.55 16.89
CA ASN A 310 16.02 3.74 17.29
C ASN A 310 16.00 3.54 18.80
N VAL A 311 15.57 2.36 19.21
CA VAL A 311 15.49 2.02 20.65
C VAL A 311 16.82 1.63 21.26
N ARG A 312 17.93 1.62 20.49
CA ARG A 312 19.31 1.29 20.92
C ARG A 312 19.44 -0.02 21.71
N GLN A 313 18.50 -0.94 21.52
CA GLN A 313 18.43 -2.25 22.14
C GLN A 313 17.66 -3.22 21.25
N ASN A 314 17.45 -4.46 21.68
CA ASN A 314 16.70 -5.43 20.91
C ASN A 314 15.23 -4.97 20.72
N ALA A 315 14.83 -4.75 19.47
CA ALA A 315 13.49 -4.25 19.12
C ALA A 315 12.37 -5.20 19.55
N ASP A 316 12.58 -6.54 19.46
CA ASP A 316 11.59 -7.52 19.90
C ASP A 316 11.37 -7.48 21.42
N ALA A 317 12.41 -7.19 22.20
CA ALA A 317 12.29 -7.04 23.64
C ALA A 317 11.45 -5.81 24.02
N VAL A 318 11.69 -4.68 23.32
CA VAL A 318 10.89 -3.44 23.50
C VAL A 318 9.46 -3.67 23.04
N PHE A 319 9.22 -4.28 21.89
CA PHE A 319 7.89 -4.62 21.41
C PHE A 319 7.11 -5.47 22.42
N ARG A 320 7.73 -6.51 22.98
CA ARG A 320 7.10 -7.35 24.01
C ARG A 320 6.83 -6.60 25.31
N ALA A 321 7.67 -5.63 25.67
CA ALA A 321 7.45 -4.77 26.84
C ALA A 321 6.25 -3.83 26.59
N LEU A 322 6.16 -3.22 25.43
CA LEU A 322 5.03 -2.36 25.04
C LEU A 322 3.70 -3.13 25.02
N LEU A 323 3.69 -4.36 24.46
CA LEU A 323 2.50 -5.22 24.48
C LEU A 323 1.97 -5.45 25.91
N ARG A 324 2.86 -5.63 26.91
CA ARG A 324 2.47 -5.80 28.33
C ARG A 324 1.91 -4.52 28.96
N LEU A 325 2.21 -3.37 28.36
CA LEU A 325 1.68 -2.06 28.78
C LEU A 325 0.42 -1.67 27.98
N GLY A 326 -0.04 -2.54 27.06
CA GLY A 326 -1.23 -2.28 26.25
C GLY A 326 -0.97 -1.40 25.01
N VAL A 327 0.26 -1.37 24.50
CA VAL A 327 0.64 -0.60 23.30
C VAL A 327 1.10 -1.54 22.19
#